data_acef1ab41f94ae7d78a03eccecc447f0
#
_entry.id   acef1ab41f94ae7d78a03eccecc447f0
#
_cell.length_a   1.000
_cell.length_b   1.000
_cell.length_c   1.000
_cell.angle_alpha   90.00
_cell.angle_beta   90.00
_cell.angle_gamma   90.00
#
_symmetry.space_group_name_H-M   'P 1'
#
loop_
_entity.id
_entity.type
_entity.pdbx_description
1 polymer ?
#
loop_
_entity_poly.entity_id
_entity_poly.type
_entity_poly.pdbx_seq_one_letter_code
_entity_poly.pdbx_strand_id
1 'polypeptide(L)'
;TKDKIAPLLKDAEIIIPLAALVGAPLCDSNPIEAKTVNYDSMLTLFNIVGNDQPILMPTTNSAYGTGDENSRCTEKSELRPISSYAKEKVAVERALMKRRNSISFRLATVFGMSPRMRIDLLVNDFTYRAVHDRFVVLFESHFKRNFIHIRDVTRAFLHAIDNYEKMK
;
A
#
# COMPACT_ATOMS: atom_id res chain seq x y z
N THR A 1 -17.86 2.99 10.08
CA THR A 1 -17.93 3.70 11.37
C THR A 1 -17.34 2.83 12.45
N LYS A 2 -16.81 3.44 13.51
CA LYS A 2 -16.19 2.79 14.67
C LYS A 2 -17.11 1.69 15.24
N ASP A 3 -18.38 1.98 15.40
CA ASP A 3 -19.36 1.06 16.01
C ASP A 3 -19.60 -0.22 15.19
N LYS A 4 -19.41 -0.15 13.87
CA LYS A 4 -19.54 -1.32 12.99
C LYS A 4 -18.29 -2.21 13.00
N ILE A 5 -17.10 -1.62 13.19
CA ILE A 5 -15.83 -2.33 13.13
C ILE A 5 -15.45 -2.90 14.50
N ALA A 6 -15.70 -2.16 15.58
CA ALA A 6 -15.27 -2.55 16.91
C ALA A 6 -15.73 -3.96 17.36
N PRO A 7 -16.96 -4.41 17.06
CA PRO A 7 -17.37 -5.79 17.39
C PRO A 7 -16.56 -6.85 16.65
N LEU A 8 -16.23 -6.60 15.37
CA LEU A 8 -15.49 -7.55 14.52
C LEU A 8 -14.03 -7.72 14.96
N LEU A 9 -13.46 -6.69 15.59
CA LEU A 9 -12.08 -6.73 16.07
C LEU A 9 -11.87 -7.69 17.25
N LYS A 10 -12.93 -8.00 18.00
CA LYS A 10 -12.83 -8.87 19.19
C LYS A 10 -12.43 -10.29 18.82
N ASP A 11 -12.88 -10.76 17.66
CA ASP A 11 -12.68 -12.13 17.19
C ASP A 11 -11.55 -12.24 16.15
N ALA A 12 -10.94 -11.11 15.78
CA ALA A 12 -9.86 -11.08 14.81
C ALA A 12 -8.50 -11.32 15.47
N GLU A 13 -7.77 -12.33 15.03
CA GLU A 13 -6.41 -12.60 15.48
C GLU A 13 -5.41 -11.63 14.82
N ILE A 14 -5.59 -11.33 13.55
CA ILE A 14 -4.73 -10.44 12.75
C ILE A 14 -5.61 -9.48 11.94
N ILE A 15 -5.17 -8.24 11.79
CA ILE A 15 -5.88 -7.21 11.04
C ILE A 15 -5.06 -6.80 9.82
N ILE A 16 -5.71 -6.85 8.65
CA ILE A 16 -5.12 -6.39 7.38
C ILE A 16 -6.00 -5.28 6.81
N PRO A 17 -5.70 -3.99 7.06
CA PRO A 17 -6.53 -2.88 6.59
C PRO A 17 -6.26 -2.60 5.11
N LEU A 18 -7.15 -3.04 4.22
CA LEU A 18 -7.03 -2.88 2.78
C LEU A 18 -7.83 -1.69 2.22
N ALA A 19 -8.75 -1.13 3.00
CA ALA A 19 -9.59 -0.02 2.55
C ALA A 19 -8.75 1.25 2.32
N ALA A 20 -8.74 1.77 1.10
CA ALA A 20 -8.03 2.99 0.75
C ALA A 20 -8.53 3.57 -0.57
N LEU A 21 -8.44 4.91 -0.72
CA LEU A 21 -8.36 5.54 -2.04
C LEU A 21 -6.93 5.39 -2.55
N VAL A 22 -6.75 4.81 -3.73
CA VAL A 22 -5.43 4.41 -4.24
C VAL A 22 -5.07 5.18 -5.50
N GLY A 23 -3.87 5.72 -5.51
CA GLY A 23 -3.28 6.45 -6.65
C GLY A 23 -3.37 7.96 -6.49
N ALA A 24 -2.27 8.65 -6.87
CA ALA A 24 -2.16 10.09 -6.72
C ALA A 24 -3.28 10.86 -7.46
N PRO A 25 -3.63 10.56 -8.73
CA PRO A 25 -4.67 11.31 -9.43
C PRO A 25 -6.03 11.28 -8.73
N LEU A 26 -6.43 10.12 -8.19
CA LEU A 26 -7.72 9.98 -7.49
C LEU A 26 -7.69 10.73 -6.14
N CYS A 27 -6.59 10.66 -5.42
CA CYS A 27 -6.44 11.36 -4.14
C CYS A 27 -6.38 12.87 -4.33
N ASP A 28 -5.69 13.35 -5.37
CA ASP A 28 -5.58 14.78 -5.68
C ASP A 28 -6.91 15.39 -6.15
N SER A 29 -7.75 14.61 -6.85
CA SER A 29 -9.10 15.03 -7.23
C SER A 29 -10.12 14.99 -6.07
N ASN A 30 -9.85 14.20 -5.03
CA ASN A 30 -10.74 14.04 -3.87
C ASN A 30 -9.96 14.14 -2.54
N PRO A 31 -9.32 15.28 -2.24
CA PRO A 31 -8.37 15.36 -1.13
C PRO A 31 -9.01 15.16 0.25
N ILE A 32 -10.25 15.60 0.45
CA ILE A 32 -10.97 15.43 1.72
C ILE A 32 -11.30 13.95 1.96
N GLU A 33 -11.81 13.27 0.93
CA GLU A 33 -12.14 11.85 1.02
C GLU A 33 -10.88 11.01 1.17
N ALA A 34 -9.82 11.33 0.42
CA ALA A 34 -8.52 10.69 0.52
C ALA A 34 -8.00 10.76 1.96
N LYS A 35 -7.95 11.94 2.55
CA LYS A 35 -7.52 12.11 3.94
C LYS A 35 -8.41 11.33 4.91
N THR A 36 -9.73 11.40 4.76
CA THR A 36 -10.67 10.71 5.64
C THR A 36 -10.49 9.19 5.58
N VAL A 37 -10.36 8.63 4.36
CA VAL A 37 -10.24 7.18 4.16
C VAL A 37 -8.82 6.69 4.41
N ASN A 38 -7.79 7.37 3.92
CA ASN A 38 -6.42 6.88 4.00
C ASN A 38 -5.74 7.19 5.32
N TYR A 39 -6.11 8.27 5.99
CA TYR A 39 -5.43 8.72 7.20
C TYR A 39 -6.32 8.64 8.44
N ASP A 40 -7.42 9.39 8.49
CA ASP A 40 -8.23 9.53 9.71
C ASP A 40 -8.87 8.20 10.12
N SER A 41 -9.32 7.39 9.14
CA SER A 41 -9.90 6.07 9.41
C SER A 41 -8.85 5.09 9.97
N MET A 42 -7.60 5.17 9.49
CA MET A 42 -6.52 4.33 9.99
C MET A 42 -6.12 4.70 11.42
N LEU A 43 -6.04 5.98 11.74
CA LEU A 43 -5.80 6.41 13.12
C LEU A 43 -6.94 5.97 14.03
N THR A 44 -8.18 6.05 13.56
CA THR A 44 -9.34 5.55 14.31
C THR A 44 -9.21 4.04 14.55
N LEU A 45 -8.82 3.26 13.51
CA LEU A 45 -8.60 1.83 13.65
C LEU A 45 -7.51 1.53 14.68
N PHE A 46 -6.36 2.22 14.63
CA PHE A 46 -5.25 2.01 15.56
C PHE A 46 -5.63 2.30 17.02
N ASN A 47 -6.56 3.24 17.24
CA ASN A 47 -7.05 3.59 18.56
C ASN A 47 -8.05 2.57 19.15
N ILE A 48 -8.70 1.76 18.31
CA ILE A 48 -9.69 0.77 18.76
C ILE A 48 -9.17 -0.66 18.75
N VAL A 49 -8.08 -0.92 18.01
CA VAL A 49 -7.39 -2.22 17.99
C VAL A 49 -6.55 -2.38 19.24
N GLY A 50 -6.68 -3.53 19.92
CA GLY A 50 -5.89 -3.86 21.10
C GLY A 50 -4.38 -3.80 20.80
N ASN A 51 -3.58 -3.42 21.80
CA ASN A 51 -2.12 -3.28 21.62
C ASN A 51 -1.44 -4.60 21.26
N ASP A 52 -2.01 -5.71 21.66
CA ASP A 52 -1.47 -7.05 21.42
C ASP A 52 -1.94 -7.64 20.08
N GLN A 53 -2.92 -7.00 19.44
CA GLN A 53 -3.46 -7.44 18.15
C GLN A 53 -2.55 -7.03 17.00
N PRO A 54 -2.05 -7.98 16.18
CA PRO A 54 -1.21 -7.70 15.04
C PRO A 54 -1.92 -6.92 13.93
N ILE A 55 -1.22 -5.94 13.36
CA ILE A 55 -1.66 -5.22 12.16
C ILE A 55 -0.62 -5.42 11.05
N LEU A 56 -1.02 -6.02 9.95
CA LEU A 56 -0.22 -6.16 8.72
C LEU A 56 -0.74 -5.18 7.68
N MET A 57 -0.04 -4.09 7.43
CA MET A 57 -0.55 -2.99 6.63
C MET A 57 0.19 -2.80 5.30
N PRO A 58 -0.51 -2.81 4.15
CA PRO A 58 0.08 -2.39 2.88
C PRO A 58 0.24 -0.87 2.85
N THR A 59 1.47 -0.45 2.60
CA THR A 59 1.84 0.94 2.30
C THR A 59 2.40 1.02 0.89
N THR A 60 3.26 1.98 0.58
CA THR A 60 3.70 2.22 -0.80
C THR A 60 5.19 2.51 -0.87
N ASN A 61 5.86 2.00 -1.88
CA ASN A 61 7.22 2.37 -2.23
C ASN A 61 7.34 3.84 -2.70
N SER A 62 6.23 4.49 -3.07
CA SER A 62 6.21 5.94 -3.37
C SER A 62 6.64 6.79 -2.17
N ALA A 63 6.73 6.20 -1.00
CA ALA A 63 7.31 6.79 0.20
C ALA A 63 8.78 7.25 0.00
N TYR A 64 9.53 6.58 -0.88
CA TYR A 64 10.95 6.89 -1.15
C TYR A 64 11.16 8.08 -2.10
N GLY A 65 10.10 8.54 -2.80
CA GLY A 65 10.18 9.59 -3.81
C GLY A 65 10.80 9.11 -5.12
N THR A 66 11.59 9.97 -5.78
CA THR A 66 12.23 9.66 -7.07
C THR A 66 13.41 8.69 -6.95
N GLY A 67 13.97 8.54 -5.76
CA GLY A 67 15.20 7.75 -5.56
C GLY A 67 16.43 8.37 -6.24
N ASP A 68 17.59 7.81 -5.97
CA ASP A 68 18.83 8.12 -6.70
C ASP A 68 19.08 7.06 -7.77
N GLU A 69 19.60 7.47 -8.93
CA GLU A 69 19.79 6.56 -10.09
C GLU A 69 20.62 5.31 -9.77
N ASN A 70 21.54 5.41 -8.82
CA ASN A 70 22.52 4.37 -8.47
C ASN A 70 22.26 3.71 -7.11
N SER A 71 21.24 4.11 -6.36
CA SER A 71 20.93 3.55 -5.05
C SER A 71 19.69 2.67 -5.06
N ARG A 72 19.76 1.56 -4.33
CA ARG A 72 18.58 0.73 -4.04
C ARG A 72 17.99 1.17 -2.71
N CYS A 73 16.70 1.47 -2.69
CA CYS A 73 16.01 1.78 -1.44
C CYS A 73 15.86 0.51 -0.59
N THR A 74 16.06 0.69 0.69
CA THR A 74 15.82 -0.30 1.74
C THR A 74 14.86 0.27 2.76
N GLU A 75 14.46 -0.52 3.74
CA GLU A 75 13.57 -0.08 4.84
C GLU A 75 14.21 1.06 5.67
N LYS A 76 15.53 1.16 5.66
CA LYS A 76 16.30 2.20 6.37
C LYS A 76 16.50 3.48 5.54
N SER A 77 16.17 3.45 4.26
CA SER A 77 16.31 4.63 3.39
C SER A 77 15.40 5.76 3.83
N GLU A 78 15.87 6.99 3.64
CA GLU A 78 15.09 8.19 3.94
C GLU A 78 13.81 8.23 3.11
N LEU A 79 12.71 8.63 3.74
CA LEU A 79 11.42 8.76 3.07
C LEU A 79 11.24 10.21 2.58
N ARG A 80 11.05 10.35 1.26
CA ARG A 80 10.87 11.64 0.56
C ARG A 80 9.59 11.62 -0.28
N PRO A 81 8.40 11.42 0.34
CA PRO A 81 7.15 11.31 -0.40
C PRO A 81 6.81 12.62 -1.12
N ILE A 82 6.44 12.54 -2.41
CA ILE A 82 6.14 13.69 -3.25
C ILE A 82 4.63 13.93 -3.28
N SER A 83 3.84 12.93 -3.68
CA SER A 83 2.39 13.05 -3.81
C SER A 83 1.67 13.14 -2.45
N SER A 84 0.47 13.74 -2.42
CA SER A 84 -0.42 13.76 -1.26
C SER A 84 -0.69 12.34 -0.75
N TYR A 85 -1.01 11.41 -1.64
CA TYR A 85 -1.20 9.99 -1.33
C TYR A 85 0.02 9.38 -0.61
N ALA A 86 1.23 9.61 -1.12
CA ALA A 86 2.45 9.06 -0.50
C ALA A 86 2.72 9.68 0.87
N LYS A 87 2.47 10.98 1.04
CA LYS A 87 2.60 11.70 2.33
C LYS A 87 1.64 11.14 3.38
N GLU A 88 0.38 10.90 3.01
CA GLU A 88 -0.61 10.28 3.89
C GLU A 88 -0.21 8.87 4.29
N LYS A 89 0.21 8.03 3.34
CA LYS A 89 0.68 6.66 3.62
C LYS A 89 1.90 6.63 4.53
N VAL A 90 2.86 7.54 4.37
CA VAL A 90 4.01 7.68 5.28
C VAL A 90 3.57 8.13 6.67
N ALA A 91 2.63 9.07 6.77
CA ALA A 91 2.13 9.52 8.07
C ALA A 91 1.42 8.39 8.82
N VAL A 92 0.61 7.59 8.13
CA VAL A 92 -0.06 6.41 8.69
C VAL A 92 0.96 5.34 9.09
N GLU A 93 1.95 5.06 8.25
CA GLU A 93 3.03 4.11 8.58
C GLU A 93 3.77 4.54 9.85
N ARG A 94 4.13 5.81 9.98
CA ARG A 94 4.76 6.34 11.19
C ARG A 94 3.89 6.19 12.43
N ALA A 95 2.58 6.34 12.29
CA ALA A 95 1.64 6.11 13.39
C ALA A 95 1.54 4.61 13.74
N LEU A 96 1.47 3.76 12.73
CA LEU A 96 1.43 2.30 12.87
C LEU A 96 2.67 1.78 13.61
N MET A 97 3.86 2.23 13.20
CA MET A 97 5.15 1.75 13.73
C MET A 97 5.44 2.20 15.17
N LYS A 98 4.56 3.01 15.77
CA LYS A 98 4.56 3.24 17.23
C LYS A 98 3.96 2.08 18.02
N ARG A 99 3.25 1.18 17.36
CA ARG A 99 2.67 -0.03 17.96
C ARG A 99 3.73 -1.14 17.91
N ARG A 100 3.76 -1.98 18.94
CA ARG A 100 4.72 -3.11 19.01
C ARG A 100 4.40 -4.23 18.03
N ASN A 101 3.12 -4.47 17.77
CA ASN A 101 2.64 -5.60 17.00
C ASN A 101 2.16 -5.14 15.62
N SER A 102 3.10 -4.70 14.77
CA SER A 102 2.75 -4.15 13.46
C SER A 102 3.85 -4.40 12.44
N ILE A 103 3.44 -4.75 11.22
CA ILE A 103 4.31 -4.87 10.06
C ILE A 103 3.76 -3.99 8.95
N SER A 104 4.62 -3.15 8.35
CA SER A 104 4.30 -2.34 7.18
C SER A 104 4.97 -2.90 5.93
N PHE A 105 4.18 -3.08 4.86
CA PHE A 105 4.68 -3.51 3.56
C PHE A 105 4.69 -2.34 2.59
N ARG A 106 5.87 -1.82 2.25
CA ARG A 106 6.03 -0.78 1.22
C ARG A 106 6.02 -1.41 -0.16
N LEU A 107 4.81 -1.74 -0.63
CA LEU A 107 4.61 -2.45 -1.87
C LEU A 107 5.07 -1.63 -3.08
N ALA A 108 5.70 -2.29 -4.04
CA ALA A 108 5.88 -1.80 -5.40
C ALA A 108 4.52 -1.66 -6.12
N THR A 109 4.50 -1.15 -7.34
CA THR A 109 3.27 -1.09 -8.13
C THR A 109 2.74 -2.50 -8.37
N VAL A 110 1.59 -2.80 -7.78
CA VAL A 110 0.97 -4.13 -7.85
C VAL A 110 0.26 -4.28 -9.20
N PHE A 111 0.49 -5.41 -9.87
CA PHE A 111 -0.16 -5.75 -11.13
C PHE A 111 -0.70 -7.18 -11.10
N GLY A 112 -1.48 -7.53 -12.10
CA GLY A 112 -2.06 -8.86 -12.27
C GLY A 112 -3.58 -8.86 -12.22
N MET A 113 -4.16 -10.00 -12.51
CA MET A 113 -5.59 -10.18 -12.65
C MET A 113 -6.30 -10.13 -11.29
N SER A 114 -7.41 -9.40 -11.24
CA SER A 114 -8.30 -9.35 -10.08
C SER A 114 -9.75 -9.10 -10.54
N PRO A 115 -10.76 -9.41 -9.70
CA PRO A 115 -12.17 -9.13 -10.03
C PRO A 115 -12.45 -7.65 -10.32
N ARG A 116 -11.70 -6.74 -9.69
CA ARG A 116 -11.73 -5.30 -9.95
C ARG A 116 -10.35 -4.85 -10.43
N MET A 117 -10.00 -5.29 -11.62
CA MET A 117 -8.71 -4.99 -12.21
C MET A 117 -8.58 -3.50 -12.57
N ARG A 118 -7.48 -2.90 -12.16
CA ARG A 118 -7.12 -1.53 -12.56
C ARG A 118 -6.33 -1.57 -13.86
N ILE A 119 -7.02 -1.27 -14.96
CA ILE A 119 -6.42 -1.25 -16.30
C ILE A 119 -5.50 -0.02 -16.48
N ASP A 120 -5.70 1.04 -15.69
CA ASP A 120 -4.88 2.25 -15.69
C ASP A 120 -3.45 2.07 -15.14
N LEU A 121 -3.15 0.92 -14.53
CA LEU A 121 -1.80 0.62 -14.05
C LEU A 121 -0.91 0.10 -15.18
N LEU A 122 0.31 0.60 -15.24
CA LEU A 122 1.23 0.47 -16.38
C LEU A 122 1.31 -0.95 -16.95
N VAL A 123 1.57 -1.97 -16.14
CA VAL A 123 1.71 -3.35 -16.64
C VAL A 123 0.38 -3.88 -17.18
N ASN A 124 -0.72 -3.59 -16.48
CA ASN A 124 -2.05 -4.00 -16.92
C ASN A 124 -2.47 -3.27 -18.19
N ASP A 125 -2.24 -1.95 -18.27
CA ASP A 125 -2.51 -1.12 -19.46
C ASP A 125 -1.69 -1.58 -20.67
N PHE A 126 -0.40 -1.79 -20.50
CA PHE A 126 0.47 -2.24 -21.58
C PHE A 126 0.07 -3.63 -22.08
N THR A 127 -0.28 -4.53 -21.19
CA THR A 127 -0.77 -5.86 -21.59
C THR A 127 -2.08 -5.75 -22.36
N TYR A 128 -3.02 -4.95 -21.89
CA TYR A 128 -4.29 -4.71 -22.58
C TYR A 128 -4.05 -4.12 -23.99
N ARG A 129 -3.26 -3.04 -24.08
CA ARG A 129 -2.96 -2.39 -25.37
C ARG A 129 -2.21 -3.30 -26.33
N ALA A 130 -1.21 -4.03 -25.85
CA ALA A 130 -0.46 -4.95 -26.69
C ALA A 130 -1.37 -6.03 -27.32
N VAL A 131 -2.35 -6.52 -26.59
CA VAL A 131 -3.29 -7.53 -27.08
C VAL A 131 -4.39 -6.92 -27.96
N HIS A 132 -4.99 -5.83 -27.53
CA HIS A 132 -6.13 -5.20 -28.18
C HIS A 132 -5.74 -4.28 -29.31
N ASP A 133 -4.85 -3.32 -29.05
CA ASP A 133 -4.44 -2.26 -29.99
C ASP A 133 -3.27 -2.72 -30.86
N ARG A 134 -2.58 -3.79 -30.49
CA ARG A 134 -1.40 -4.35 -31.20
C ARG A 134 -0.16 -3.45 -31.17
N PHE A 135 -0.16 -2.40 -30.37
CA PHE A 135 1.02 -1.56 -30.16
C PHE A 135 0.99 -0.95 -28.75
N VAL A 136 2.16 -0.52 -28.28
CA VAL A 136 2.33 0.19 -27.01
C VAL A 136 3.23 1.40 -27.25
N VAL A 137 2.80 2.57 -26.79
CA VAL A 137 3.61 3.80 -26.84
C VAL A 137 4.37 3.93 -25.52
N LEU A 138 5.69 4.05 -25.62
CA LEU A 138 6.56 4.25 -24.47
C LEU A 138 6.94 5.73 -24.35
N PHE A 139 6.50 6.35 -23.26
CA PHE A 139 6.98 7.66 -22.85
C PHE A 139 8.05 7.49 -21.78
N GLU A 140 9.17 8.22 -21.91
CA GLU A 140 10.25 8.23 -20.92
C GLU A 140 10.69 6.81 -20.50
N SER A 141 10.99 5.99 -21.49
CA SER A 141 11.33 4.56 -21.32
C SER A 141 12.56 4.31 -20.42
N HIS A 142 13.36 5.35 -20.14
CA HIS A 142 14.51 5.30 -19.24
C HIS A 142 14.14 5.29 -17.76
N PHE A 143 12.92 5.66 -17.38
CA PHE A 143 12.49 5.61 -15.98
C PHE A 143 12.39 4.18 -15.47
N LYS A 144 13.08 3.93 -14.36
CA LYS A 144 13.01 2.65 -13.65
C LYS A 144 11.85 2.67 -12.68
N ARG A 145 11.04 1.61 -12.69
CA ARG A 145 9.94 1.39 -11.76
C ARG A 145 9.93 -0.03 -11.25
N ASN A 146 9.52 -0.22 -10.02
CA ASN A 146 9.37 -1.53 -9.41
C ASN A 146 7.94 -2.01 -9.58
N PHE A 147 7.80 -3.29 -9.88
CA PHE A 147 6.51 -3.95 -10.00
C PHE A 147 6.51 -5.23 -9.17
N ILE A 148 5.33 -5.59 -8.65
CA ILE A 148 5.11 -6.84 -7.93
C ILE A 148 3.80 -7.47 -8.40
N HIS A 149 3.81 -8.75 -8.66
CA HIS A 149 2.58 -9.46 -9.03
C HIS A 149 1.69 -9.68 -7.80
N ILE A 150 0.37 -9.58 -7.97
CA ILE A 150 -0.59 -9.72 -6.85
C ILE A 150 -0.46 -11.04 -6.09
N ARG A 151 -0.09 -12.14 -6.77
CA ARG A 151 0.15 -13.44 -6.10
C ARG A 151 1.36 -13.39 -5.16
N ASP A 152 2.38 -12.61 -5.50
CA ASP A 152 3.57 -12.49 -4.64
C ASP A 152 3.28 -11.57 -3.46
N VAL A 153 2.44 -10.54 -3.64
CA VAL A 153 1.88 -9.77 -2.51
C VAL A 153 1.14 -10.70 -1.55
N THR A 154 0.25 -11.54 -2.07
CA THR A 154 -0.49 -12.51 -1.25
C THR A 154 0.45 -13.46 -0.50
N ARG A 155 1.48 -13.99 -1.18
CA ARG A 155 2.50 -14.84 -0.54
C ARG A 155 3.26 -14.11 0.57
N ALA A 156 3.60 -12.84 0.36
CA ALA A 156 4.29 -12.05 1.37
C ALA A 156 3.43 -11.86 2.63
N PHE A 157 2.14 -11.58 2.46
CA PHE A 157 1.21 -11.49 3.60
C PHE A 157 1.04 -12.82 4.32
N LEU A 158 0.84 -13.93 3.59
CA LEU A 158 0.73 -15.26 4.19
C LEU A 158 2.02 -15.63 4.94
N HIS A 159 3.18 -15.39 4.32
CA HIS A 159 4.47 -15.62 4.98
C HIS A 159 4.61 -14.81 6.28
N ALA A 160 4.17 -13.56 6.28
CA ALA A 160 4.20 -12.72 7.48
C ALA A 160 3.23 -13.21 8.57
N ILE A 161 2.07 -13.74 8.19
CA ILE A 161 1.13 -14.37 9.13
C ILE A 161 1.77 -15.61 9.78
N ASP A 162 2.32 -16.52 8.95
CA ASP A 162 2.90 -17.77 9.40
C ASP A 162 4.18 -17.58 10.25
N ASN A 163 4.90 -16.49 10.01
CA ASN A 163 6.18 -16.18 10.68
C ASN A 163 6.13 -14.92 11.54
N TYR A 164 4.94 -14.48 11.94
CA TYR A 164 4.74 -13.20 12.60
C TYR A 164 5.66 -12.99 13.80
N GLU A 165 5.79 -13.99 14.68
CA GLU A 165 6.61 -13.94 15.88
C GLU A 165 8.11 -13.71 15.61
N LYS A 166 8.58 -14.06 14.41
CA LYS A 166 9.98 -13.86 13.98
C LYS A 166 10.20 -12.53 13.28
N MET A 167 9.14 -11.90 12.79
CA MET A 167 9.19 -10.69 11.95
C MET A 167 8.84 -9.40 12.71
N LYS A 168 8.23 -9.50 13.87
CA LYS A 168 7.84 -8.35 14.71
C LYS A 168 9.02 -7.71 15.43
#